data_f7ea9fd542f1c46f0118d04e8c1416ed
#
_entry.id   f7ea9fd542f1c46f0118d04e8c1416ed
#
_cell.length_a   1.000
_cell.length_b   1.000
_cell.length_c   1.000
_cell.angle_alpha   90.00
_cell.angle_beta   90.00
_cell.angle_gamma   90.00
#
_symmetry.space_group_name_H-M   'P 1'
#
loop_
_entity.id
_entity.type
_entity.pdbx_description
1 polymer ?
#
loop_
_entity_poly.entity_id
_entity_poly.type
_entity_poly.pdbx_seq_one_letter_code
_entity_poly.pdbx_strand_id
1 'polypeptide(L)'
;MLNVHAKNLGTVAILCLQGQIVNGETENLRNALYSLSEVSAVILDLARVTAVDAGGLGLMLELREQAESKGISFELTNVTKMVRRVLEVTRLDSVFQITAGVEFFPAVSHSRRTPVPALASCA
;
A
#
# COMPACT_ATOMS: atom_id res chain seq x y z
N MET A 1 -0.28 -15.64 8.06
CA MET A 1 -0.59 -15.58 6.64
C MET A 1 -1.01 -14.21 6.23
N LEU A 2 -0.73 -13.81 5.03
CA LEU A 2 -1.09 -12.48 4.56
C LEU A 2 -2.36 -12.56 3.72
N ASN A 3 -3.36 -11.78 4.11
CA ASN A 3 -4.59 -11.69 3.34
C ASN A 3 -4.57 -10.42 2.54
N VAL A 4 -4.97 -10.49 1.29
CA VAL A 4 -4.99 -9.34 0.40
C VAL A 4 -6.40 -9.19 -0.15
N HIS A 5 -6.96 -8.00 0.03
CA HIS A 5 -8.29 -7.72 -0.48
C HIS A 5 -8.18 -6.51 -1.39
N ALA A 6 -8.52 -6.68 -2.64
CA ALA A 6 -8.37 -5.62 -3.62
C ALA A 6 -9.67 -4.88 -3.85
N LYS A 7 -9.59 -3.56 -3.92
CA LYS A 7 -10.72 -2.72 -4.25
C LYS A 7 -10.30 -1.82 -5.38
N ASN A 8 -11.20 -1.61 -6.33
CA ASN A 8 -10.89 -0.71 -7.43
C ASN A 8 -11.80 0.50 -7.38
N LEU A 9 -11.20 1.66 -7.52
CA LEU A 9 -11.95 2.89 -7.59
C LEU A 9 -11.49 3.58 -8.87
N GLY A 10 -12.19 3.31 -9.95
CA GLY A 10 -11.77 3.82 -11.24
C GLY A 10 -10.47 3.18 -11.65
N THR A 11 -9.44 3.96 -11.89
CA THR A 11 -8.15 3.44 -12.27
C THR A 11 -7.21 3.29 -11.08
N VAL A 12 -7.72 3.46 -9.87
CA VAL A 12 -6.89 3.32 -8.68
C VAL A 12 -7.24 2.00 -8.01
N ALA A 13 -6.24 1.17 -7.73
CA ALA A 13 -6.45 -0.08 -7.04
C ALA A 13 -5.92 0.05 -5.62
N ILE A 14 -6.70 -0.37 -4.64
CA ILE A 14 -6.28 -0.33 -3.26
C ILE A 14 -6.18 -1.76 -2.79
N LEU A 15 -5.01 -2.15 -2.31
CA LEU A 15 -4.80 -3.49 -1.79
C LEU A 15 -4.79 -3.39 -0.27
N CYS A 16 -5.83 -3.95 0.34
CA CYS A 16 -5.96 -3.92 1.79
C CYS A 16 -5.27 -5.15 2.33
N LEU A 17 -4.19 -4.95 3.06
CA LEU A 17 -3.38 -6.06 3.53
C LEU A 17 -3.65 -6.33 5.00
N GLN A 18 -3.73 -7.59 5.36
CA GLN A 18 -3.95 -7.98 6.73
C GLN A 18 -3.04 -9.14 7.07
N GLY A 19 -2.24 -8.99 8.09
CA GLY A 19 -1.35 -10.05 8.54
C GLY A 19 0.10 -9.65 8.44
N GLN A 20 0.93 -10.55 7.96
CA GLN A 20 2.36 -10.34 7.96
C GLN A 20 2.94 -10.31 6.56
N ILE A 21 3.74 -9.31 6.27
CA ILE A 21 4.42 -9.24 4.99
C ILE A 21 5.82 -9.77 5.25
N VAL A 22 5.94 -11.08 5.28
CA VAL A 22 7.20 -11.72 5.63
C VAL A 22 7.58 -12.76 4.58
N ASN A 23 8.84 -13.13 4.60
CA ASN A 23 9.35 -14.07 3.63
C ASN A 23 8.55 -15.37 3.69
N GLY A 24 8.16 -15.87 2.55
CA GLY A 24 7.37 -17.09 2.49
C GLY A 24 5.87 -16.88 2.49
N GLU A 25 5.42 -15.66 2.73
CA GLU A 25 3.99 -15.39 2.76
C GLU A 25 3.61 -14.24 1.85
N THR A 26 4.35 -14.04 0.77
CA THR A 26 4.15 -12.87 -0.05
C THR A 26 3.50 -13.18 -1.40
N GLU A 27 3.24 -14.44 -1.68
CA GLU A 27 2.72 -14.81 -2.98
C GLU A 27 1.37 -14.17 -3.27
N ASN A 28 0.51 -14.10 -2.26
CA ASN A 28 -0.80 -13.50 -2.46
C ASN A 28 -0.70 -12.05 -2.90
N LEU A 29 0.23 -11.32 -2.31
CA LEU A 29 0.39 -9.91 -2.65
C LEU A 29 0.96 -9.79 -4.07
N ARG A 30 1.94 -10.60 -4.39
CA ARG A 30 2.52 -10.55 -5.72
C ARG A 30 1.47 -10.87 -6.77
N ASN A 31 0.69 -11.91 -6.54
CA ASN A 31 -0.34 -12.29 -7.48
C ASN A 31 -1.42 -11.22 -7.59
N ALA A 32 -1.78 -10.61 -6.48
CA ALA A 32 -2.82 -9.58 -6.50
C ALA A 32 -2.35 -8.40 -7.36
N LEU A 33 -1.10 -8.01 -7.22
CA LEU A 33 -0.61 -6.89 -8.00
C LEU A 33 -0.51 -7.25 -9.48
N TYR A 34 0.00 -8.42 -9.78
CA TYR A 34 0.19 -8.81 -11.18
C TYR A 34 -1.13 -9.04 -11.90
N SER A 35 -2.21 -9.26 -11.16
CA SER A 35 -3.49 -9.46 -11.81
C SER A 35 -4.22 -8.15 -12.10
N LEU A 36 -3.68 -7.01 -11.67
CA LEU A 36 -4.33 -5.76 -11.93
C LEU A 36 -4.10 -5.33 -13.37
N SER A 37 -5.11 -4.72 -13.97
CA SER A 37 -4.96 -4.22 -15.32
C SER A 37 -5.62 -2.86 -15.42
N GLU A 38 -5.11 -2.04 -16.28
CA GLU A 38 -5.68 -0.72 -16.55
C GLU A 38 -5.78 0.14 -15.31
N VAL A 39 -4.77 0.09 -14.45
CA VAL A 39 -4.75 0.95 -13.27
C VAL A 39 -3.66 1.99 -13.45
N SER A 40 -3.88 3.16 -12.90
CA SER A 40 -2.90 4.22 -12.94
C SER A 40 -2.18 4.35 -11.61
N ALA A 41 -2.72 3.79 -10.57
CA ALA A 41 -2.11 3.87 -9.24
C ALA A 41 -2.48 2.66 -8.41
N VAL A 42 -1.56 2.24 -7.56
CA VAL A 42 -1.79 1.14 -6.63
C VAL A 42 -1.46 1.68 -5.26
N ILE A 43 -2.34 1.49 -4.31
CA ILE A 43 -2.14 1.94 -2.95
C ILE A 43 -2.22 0.73 -2.03
N LEU A 44 -1.19 0.52 -1.23
CA LEU A 44 -1.22 -0.56 -0.25
C LEU A 44 -1.66 0.02 1.07
N ASP A 45 -2.74 -0.51 1.62
CA ASP A 45 -3.23 -0.07 2.91
C ASP A 45 -2.63 -1.00 3.96
N LEU A 46 -1.80 -0.44 4.82
CA LEU A 46 -1.06 -1.22 5.79
C LEU A 46 -1.60 -1.16 7.20
N ALA A 47 -2.82 -0.66 7.37
CA ALA A 47 -3.40 -0.49 8.69
C ALA A 47 -3.45 -1.77 9.50
N ARG A 48 -3.60 -2.90 8.85
CA ARG A 48 -3.71 -4.18 9.55
C ARG A 48 -2.51 -5.09 9.38
N VAL A 49 -1.39 -4.52 9.00
CA VAL A 49 -0.17 -5.29 8.86
C VAL A 49 0.51 -5.33 10.22
N THR A 50 0.83 -6.52 10.70
CA THR A 50 1.36 -6.69 12.04
C THR A 50 2.85 -7.00 12.06
N ALA A 51 3.44 -7.32 10.93
CA ALA A 51 4.88 -7.58 10.87
C ALA A 51 5.40 -7.46 9.45
N VAL A 52 6.64 -7.00 9.32
CA VAL A 52 7.28 -6.90 8.02
C VAL A 52 8.74 -7.28 8.26
N ASP A 53 9.27 -8.23 7.52
CA ASP A 53 10.66 -8.60 7.65
C ASP A 53 11.44 -8.19 6.39
N ALA A 54 12.71 -8.53 6.34
CA ALA A 54 13.54 -8.12 5.21
C ALA A 54 13.02 -8.68 3.89
N GLY A 55 12.53 -9.91 3.90
CA GLY A 55 11.96 -10.50 2.69
C GLY A 55 10.73 -9.75 2.26
N GLY A 56 9.91 -9.34 3.22
CA GLY A 56 8.71 -8.57 2.92
C GLY A 56 9.05 -7.20 2.35
N LEU A 57 10.07 -6.54 2.92
CA LEU A 57 10.48 -5.26 2.41
C LEU A 57 11.04 -5.40 1.00
N GLY A 58 11.79 -6.47 0.76
CA GLY A 58 12.32 -6.73 -0.58
C GLY A 58 11.22 -6.89 -1.60
N LEU A 59 10.13 -7.59 -1.21
CA LEU A 59 9.03 -7.74 -2.11
C LEU A 59 8.37 -6.39 -2.37
N MET A 60 8.18 -5.58 -1.34
CA MET A 60 7.54 -4.29 -1.53
C MET A 60 8.36 -3.42 -2.49
N LEU A 61 9.68 -3.48 -2.40
CA LEU A 61 10.52 -2.74 -3.32
C LEU A 61 10.39 -3.28 -4.74
N GLU A 62 10.32 -4.59 -4.88
CA GLU A 62 10.17 -5.21 -6.18
C GLU A 62 8.85 -4.78 -6.82
N LEU A 63 7.78 -4.78 -6.04
CA LEU A 63 6.47 -4.41 -6.56
C LEU A 63 6.44 -2.93 -6.96
N ARG A 64 7.13 -2.10 -6.18
CA ARG A 64 7.18 -0.68 -6.50
C ARG A 64 7.91 -0.49 -7.83
N GLU A 65 9.02 -1.19 -8.02
CA GLU A 65 9.74 -1.06 -9.26
C GLU A 65 8.96 -1.57 -10.45
N GLN A 66 8.25 -2.66 -10.28
CA GLN A 66 7.44 -3.19 -11.35
C GLN A 66 6.34 -2.21 -11.71
N ALA A 67 5.71 -1.62 -10.72
CA ALA A 67 4.63 -0.68 -10.97
C ALA A 67 5.16 0.56 -11.69
N GLU A 68 6.25 1.11 -11.20
CA GLU A 68 6.78 2.33 -11.78
C GLU A 68 7.31 2.12 -13.19
N SER A 69 7.81 0.95 -13.48
CA SER A 69 8.28 0.67 -14.83
C SER A 69 7.13 0.65 -15.83
N LYS A 70 5.90 0.50 -15.34
CA LYS A 70 4.75 0.53 -16.21
C LYS A 70 3.99 1.85 -16.09
N GLY A 71 4.59 2.83 -15.45
CA GLY A 71 3.93 4.12 -15.29
C GLY A 71 2.85 4.14 -14.24
N ILE A 72 2.82 3.15 -13.35
CA ILE A 72 1.80 3.06 -12.33
C ILE A 72 2.37 3.61 -11.02
N SER A 73 1.64 4.53 -10.40
CA SER A 73 2.07 5.10 -9.14
C SER A 73 1.90 4.06 -8.04
N PHE A 74 2.85 3.97 -7.12
CA PHE A 74 2.81 2.98 -6.06
C PHE A 74 2.94 3.73 -4.74
N GLU A 75 1.92 3.60 -3.88
CA GLU A 75 1.88 4.35 -2.63
C GLU A 75 1.52 3.49 -1.45
N LEU A 76 1.93 3.88 -0.27
CA LEU A 76 1.56 3.22 0.98
C LEU A 76 0.67 4.16 1.76
N THR A 77 -0.35 3.64 2.41
CA THR A 77 -1.21 4.45 3.23
C THR A 77 -1.50 3.74 4.54
N ASN A 78 -1.90 4.48 5.54
CA ASN A 78 -2.21 3.97 6.88
C ASN A 78 -1.05 3.18 7.46
N VAL A 79 0.16 3.70 7.29
CA VAL A 79 1.34 3.02 7.78
C VAL A 79 1.33 3.09 9.30
N THR A 80 1.40 1.93 9.96
CA THR A 80 1.37 1.89 11.42
C THR A 80 2.71 2.33 11.96
N LYS A 81 2.77 2.60 13.27
CA LYS A 81 4.00 3.03 13.87
C LYS A 81 5.07 1.97 13.71
N MET A 82 4.71 0.71 13.83
CA MET A 82 5.68 -0.37 13.73
C MET A 82 6.27 -0.41 12.33
N VAL A 83 5.43 -0.32 11.32
CA VAL A 83 5.91 -0.38 9.95
C VAL A 83 6.72 0.87 9.63
N ARG A 84 6.28 2.04 10.11
CA ARG A 84 7.02 3.26 9.88
C ARG A 84 8.42 3.16 10.47
N ARG A 85 8.53 2.57 11.67
CA ARG A 85 9.80 2.43 12.29
C ARG A 85 10.73 1.55 11.47
N VAL A 86 10.20 0.46 10.93
CA VAL A 86 10.99 -0.43 10.09
C VAL A 86 11.46 0.32 8.85
N LEU A 87 10.58 1.11 8.26
CA LEU A 87 10.97 1.86 7.07
C LEU A 87 12.03 2.91 7.40
N GLU A 88 11.94 3.54 8.55
CA GLU A 88 12.92 4.54 8.94
C GLU A 88 14.28 3.93 9.21
N VAL A 89 14.30 2.82 9.91
CA VAL A 89 15.56 2.17 10.25
C VAL A 89 16.27 1.68 8.99
N THR A 90 15.51 1.25 8.00
CA THR A 90 16.10 0.75 6.77
C THR A 90 16.28 1.86 5.75
N ARG A 91 15.86 3.09 6.10
CA ARG A 91 15.94 4.24 5.22
C ARG A 91 15.08 4.10 3.97
N LEU A 92 14.03 3.32 4.05
CA LEU A 92 13.13 3.15 2.93
C LEU A 92 11.96 4.11 3.01
N ASP A 93 11.86 4.87 4.09
CA ASP A 93 10.79 5.84 4.23
C ASP A 93 10.90 6.95 3.17
N SER A 94 12.09 7.16 2.62
CA SER A 94 12.23 8.15 1.55
C SER A 94 12.10 7.51 0.17
N VAL A 95 12.07 6.20 0.10
CA VAL A 95 11.92 5.51 -1.17
C VAL A 95 10.46 5.31 -1.51
N PHE A 96 9.65 4.92 -0.50
CA PHE A 96 8.25 4.72 -0.75
C PHE A 96 7.48 6.02 -0.58
N GLN A 97 6.46 6.20 -1.40
CA GLN A 97 5.61 7.36 -1.27
C GLN A 97 4.54 6.99 -0.25
N ILE A 98 4.52 7.69 0.86
CA ILE A 98 3.61 7.41 1.94
C ILE A 98 2.60 8.52 2.03
N THR A 99 1.31 8.17 1.99
CA THR A 99 0.26 9.16 2.07
C THR A 99 -0.40 9.10 3.43
N ALA A 100 -0.89 10.21 3.87
CA ALA A 100 -1.48 10.30 5.18
C ALA A 100 -2.81 9.60 5.31
N GLY A 101 -3.44 9.29 4.26
CA GLY A 101 -4.69 8.61 4.40
C GLY A 101 -5.81 9.58 4.65
N VAL A 102 -6.84 9.09 5.25
CA VAL A 102 -7.94 9.89 5.46
C VAL A 102 -7.87 11.08 6.30
N GLU A 103 -7.17 11.02 7.34
CA GLU A 103 -7.15 12.13 8.22
C GLU A 103 -6.64 13.35 7.55
N PHE A 104 -6.13 13.25 6.41
CA PHE A 104 -5.62 14.34 5.75
C PHE A 104 -6.69 15.15 5.16
N PHE A 105 -7.80 14.54 4.90
CA PHE A 105 -8.82 15.20 4.30
C PHE A 105 -9.39 16.31 4.96
N PRO A 106 -9.62 16.25 6.18
CA PRO A 106 -10.32 17.32 6.81
C PRO A 106 -9.67 18.59 6.40
N ALA A 107 -8.48 18.56 6.39
CA ALA A 107 -7.79 19.75 6.12
C ALA A 107 -7.98 20.15 4.73
N VAL A 108 -7.83 19.34 3.95
CA VAL A 108 -7.87 19.71 2.64
C VAL A 108 -9.14 19.76 2.20
N SER A 109 -9.75 19.15 2.96
CA SER A 109 -10.97 19.21 2.63
C SER A 109 -11.41 19.61 1.40
N HIS A 110 -11.36 20.27 1.14
CA HIS A 110 -11.89 20.74 0.10
C HIS A 110 -11.84 19.78 -0.80
N SER A 111 -11.59 19.08 -0.36
CA SER A 111 -11.41 18.41 -1.14
C SER A 111 -12.23 17.61 -1.74
N ARG A 112 -12.57 17.71 -2.50
CA ARG A 112 -13.26 17.03 -3.18
C ARG A 112 -12.80 15.71 -3.36
N ARG A 113 -11.84 15.40 -3.05
CA ARG A 113 -11.33 14.19 -3.23
C ARG A 113 -11.96 13.37 -2.29
N THR A 114 -12.83 13.66 -1.80
CA THR A 114 -13.56 12.99 -0.90
C THR A 114 -13.70 11.58 -1.11
N PRO A 115 -13.76 11.10 -2.19
CA PRO A 115 -13.95 9.73 -2.40
C PRO A 115 -12.98 8.98 -1.63
N VAL A 116 -11.94 9.56 -1.45
CA VAL A 116 -10.94 8.93 -0.75
C VAL A 116 -11.30 8.39 0.53
N PRO A 117 -12.08 8.99 1.25
CA PRO A 117 -12.39 8.53 2.56
C PRO A 117 -12.87 7.13 2.44
N ALA A 118 -13.56 6.92 1.49
CA ALA A 118 -14.11 5.65 1.34
C ALA A 118 -13.06 4.65 1.24
N LEU A 119 -12.00 5.02 0.81
CA LEU A 119 -11.01 4.13 0.66
C LEU A 119 -10.67 3.61 1.86
N ALA A 120 -10.66 4.35 2.74
CA ALA A 120 -10.12 4.01 3.97
C ALA A 120 -10.83 2.84 4.44
N SER A 121 -11.91 2.56 3.97
CA SER A 121 -12.53 1.52 4.58
C SER A 121 -12.14 0.26 3.97
N CYS A 122 -11.01 -0.20 4.21
CA CYS A 122 -10.63 -1.51 3.86
C CYS A 122 -11.32 -2.45 4.83
N ALA A 123 -12.00 -1.91 5.72
CA ALA A 123 -12.62 -2.75 6.72
C ALA A 123 -13.83 -3.49 6.13
#